data_69fce5593fc65fa493859665af4ac76b
#
_entry.id   69fce5593fc65fa493859665af4ac76b
#
_cell.length_a   1.000
_cell.length_b   1.000
_cell.length_c   1.000
_cell.angle_alpha   90.00
_cell.angle_beta   90.00
_cell.angle_gamma   90.00
#
_symmetry.space_group_name_H-M   'P 1'
#
loop_
_entity.id
_entity.type
_entity.pdbx_description
1 polymer ?
#
loop_
_entity_poly.entity_id
_entity_poly.type
_entity_poly.pdbx_seq_one_letter_code
_entity_poly.pdbx_strand_id
1 'polypeptide(L)'
;MKNIALGAKLIGGFLIVSVLVLSVGVVGVIGMRQMDGHIEEIGDVRLPSIENLRIIESESRTIRAALATLLNPRLDMATRQSQYDAVANARERYGEAWETYEPLPQTEDEAAVWREFVVAWNEWADVNNPILTRSQEIDSSEILNPDALQVLIRGFITDHYILMDQVSQYLLTGVPFDGGEDPAACNFGQWMADFETENEVLNEVLTSIPQFHDEFHYTLGDIRNAVEAGNRDQALALFTNVMKPNAERVFEEFDLIVDEAMRVTSLYDSLNEFALVDGVAAQNRAVGLLEEIIQINDEVAEQAVATAADDAARVQSLALIGMIVAVVVAIVLGVVLTRGITGPVAMGVAFAERMAEGDMTGSLDVYQKDEIGRLADALRGMVERLSGVISDVQAAAQNVTAGSEEMSSTAEEMSQGATEQAASAEEASSSMEEMASNIRQNADNSLQTEKIAQKAASDAQEGGEAVAETVSAMKEIAEKISIIEEIARNTNLLALNAAIEAARA
;
A
#
# COMPACT_ATOMS: atom_id res chain seq x y z
N MET A 1 -52.31 51.06 -10.37
CA MET A 1 -53.19 49.86 -10.38
C MET A 1 -54.67 50.14 -10.72
N LYS A 2 -55.23 51.27 -10.40
CA LYS A 2 -56.67 51.56 -10.66
C LYS A 2 -57.07 51.59 -12.13
N ASN A 3 -56.07 51.59 -13.07
CA ASN A 3 -56.30 51.75 -14.53
C ASN A 3 -55.88 50.52 -15.34
N ILE A 4 -55.49 49.44 -14.71
CA ILE A 4 -55.05 48.20 -15.38
C ILE A 4 -56.22 47.23 -15.36
N ALA A 5 -56.48 46.55 -16.49
CA ALA A 5 -57.51 45.54 -16.59
C ALA A 5 -57.31 44.42 -15.54
N LEU A 6 -58.38 43.91 -14.95
CA LEU A 6 -58.36 42.92 -13.90
C LEU A 6 -57.59 41.66 -14.31
N GLY A 7 -57.81 41.19 -15.54
CA GLY A 7 -57.10 40.06 -16.10
C GLY A 7 -55.58 40.29 -16.20
N ALA A 8 -55.15 41.49 -16.59
CA ALA A 8 -53.78 41.90 -16.66
C ALA A 8 -53.10 41.97 -15.24
N LYS A 9 -53.89 42.41 -14.23
CA LYS A 9 -53.39 42.36 -12.81
C LYS A 9 -53.18 40.95 -12.32
N LEU A 10 -54.12 40.05 -12.58
CA LEU A 10 -54.09 38.67 -12.18
C LEU A 10 -52.99 37.90 -12.94
N ILE A 11 -52.99 37.99 -14.28
CA ILE A 11 -52.00 37.37 -15.14
C ILE A 11 -50.58 37.88 -14.78
N GLY A 12 -50.43 39.20 -14.63
CA GLY A 12 -49.15 39.80 -14.23
C GLY A 12 -48.70 39.36 -12.85
N GLY A 13 -49.62 39.23 -11.89
CA GLY A 13 -49.32 38.68 -10.56
C GLY A 13 -48.89 37.23 -10.62
N PHE A 14 -49.63 36.39 -11.35
CA PHE A 14 -49.27 34.97 -11.53
C PHE A 14 -47.96 34.79 -12.31
N LEU A 15 -47.73 35.59 -13.36
CA LEU A 15 -46.49 35.57 -14.11
C LEU A 15 -45.29 35.92 -13.24
N ILE A 16 -45.40 36.93 -12.38
CA ILE A 16 -44.33 37.31 -11.46
C ILE A 16 -44.01 36.12 -10.50
N VAL A 17 -45.02 35.51 -9.91
CA VAL A 17 -44.85 34.37 -9.01
C VAL A 17 -44.29 33.17 -9.76
N SER A 18 -44.79 32.88 -10.97
CA SER A 18 -44.32 31.79 -11.81
C SER A 18 -42.86 31.99 -12.22
N VAL A 19 -42.45 33.20 -12.57
CA VAL A 19 -41.04 33.50 -12.90
C VAL A 19 -40.14 33.32 -11.67
N LEU A 20 -40.58 33.73 -10.48
CA LEU A 20 -39.84 33.52 -9.24
C LEU A 20 -39.70 32.04 -8.92
N VAL A 21 -40.78 31.26 -9.02
CA VAL A 21 -40.73 29.80 -8.80
C VAL A 21 -39.86 29.11 -9.83
N LEU A 22 -39.97 29.50 -11.10
CA LEU A 22 -39.11 28.99 -12.17
C LEU A 22 -37.62 29.31 -11.90
N SER A 23 -37.33 30.53 -11.44
CA SER A 23 -35.97 30.95 -11.11
C SER A 23 -35.38 30.11 -9.96
N VAL A 24 -36.19 29.84 -8.94
CA VAL A 24 -35.76 28.93 -7.81
C VAL A 24 -35.55 27.52 -8.34
N GLY A 25 -36.43 27.01 -9.22
CA GLY A 25 -36.25 25.70 -9.85
C GLY A 25 -34.98 25.62 -10.71
N VAL A 26 -34.67 26.65 -11.48
CA VAL A 26 -33.45 26.72 -12.29
C VAL A 26 -32.20 26.73 -11.40
N VAL A 27 -32.21 27.52 -10.33
CA VAL A 27 -31.11 27.53 -9.35
C VAL A 27 -30.91 26.12 -8.74
N GLY A 28 -32.01 25.43 -8.39
CA GLY A 28 -31.95 24.07 -7.87
C GLY A 28 -31.36 23.06 -8.87
N VAL A 29 -31.76 23.14 -10.15
CA VAL A 29 -31.22 22.27 -11.20
C VAL A 29 -29.74 22.54 -11.48
N ILE A 30 -29.34 23.82 -11.50
CA ILE A 30 -27.92 24.17 -11.66
C ILE A 30 -27.12 23.64 -10.48
N GLY A 31 -27.62 23.83 -9.25
CA GLY A 31 -26.94 23.32 -8.05
C GLY A 31 -26.83 21.80 -8.03
N MET A 32 -27.85 21.06 -8.44
CA MET A 32 -27.77 19.61 -8.57
C MET A 32 -26.72 19.17 -9.59
N ARG A 33 -26.63 19.83 -10.74
CA ARG A 33 -25.61 19.52 -11.75
C ARG A 33 -24.19 19.81 -11.26
N GLN A 34 -24.00 20.86 -10.47
CA GLN A 34 -22.69 21.11 -9.83
C GLN A 34 -22.37 20.03 -8.83
N MET A 35 -23.35 19.60 -8.03
CA MET A 35 -23.17 18.52 -7.05
C MET A 35 -22.85 17.19 -7.75
N ASP A 36 -23.55 16.86 -8.86
CA ASP A 36 -23.26 15.68 -9.67
C ASP A 36 -21.80 15.69 -10.15
N GLY A 37 -21.30 16.86 -10.61
CA GLY A 37 -19.89 16.99 -11.00
C GLY A 37 -18.90 16.75 -9.86
N HIS A 38 -19.21 17.21 -8.65
CA HIS A 38 -18.37 16.93 -7.49
C HIS A 38 -18.42 15.45 -7.07
N ILE A 39 -19.59 14.81 -7.18
CA ILE A 39 -19.76 13.38 -6.89
C ILE A 39 -18.98 12.55 -7.91
N GLU A 40 -19.04 12.90 -9.19
CA GLU A 40 -18.29 12.24 -10.26
C GLU A 40 -16.78 12.41 -10.06
N GLU A 41 -16.31 13.64 -9.74
CA GLU A 41 -14.91 13.90 -9.44
C GLU A 41 -14.40 13.04 -8.27
N ILE A 42 -15.14 12.98 -7.17
CA ILE A 42 -14.74 12.22 -5.99
C ILE A 42 -14.90 10.72 -6.24
N GLY A 43 -16.06 10.27 -6.73
CA GLY A 43 -16.45 8.87 -6.81
C GLY A 43 -15.80 8.13 -7.96
N ASP A 44 -15.71 8.77 -9.13
CA ASP A 44 -15.26 8.11 -10.35
C ASP A 44 -13.79 8.40 -10.69
N VAL A 45 -13.22 9.46 -10.07
CA VAL A 45 -11.83 9.84 -10.32
C VAL A 45 -10.97 9.68 -9.07
N ARG A 46 -11.22 10.45 -8.01
CA ARG A 46 -10.29 10.56 -6.88
C ARG A 46 -10.24 9.29 -6.02
N LEU A 47 -11.39 8.70 -5.70
CA LEU A 47 -11.40 7.45 -4.91
C LEU A 47 -10.76 6.28 -5.67
N PRO A 48 -11.09 6.01 -6.94
CA PRO A 48 -10.37 5.01 -7.73
C PRO A 48 -8.89 5.32 -7.89
N SER A 49 -8.50 6.58 -8.05
CA SER A 49 -7.09 6.98 -8.11
C SER A 49 -6.35 6.59 -6.84
N ILE A 50 -6.86 7.01 -5.68
CA ILE A 50 -6.27 6.72 -4.37
C ILE A 50 -6.21 5.20 -4.13
N GLU A 51 -7.28 4.48 -4.44
CA GLU A 51 -7.33 3.02 -4.25
C GLU A 51 -6.26 2.31 -5.07
N ASN A 52 -6.15 2.62 -6.36
CA ASN A 52 -5.18 1.97 -7.24
C ASN A 52 -3.73 2.37 -6.89
N LEU A 53 -3.49 3.64 -6.57
CA LEU A 53 -2.18 4.09 -6.08
C LEU A 53 -1.77 3.38 -4.78
N ARG A 54 -2.72 3.17 -3.85
CA ARG A 54 -2.48 2.39 -2.61
C ARG A 54 -2.20 0.91 -2.88
N ILE A 55 -2.82 0.32 -3.91
CA ILE A 55 -2.49 -1.04 -4.34
C ILE A 55 -1.05 -1.07 -4.85
N ILE A 56 -0.65 -0.15 -5.74
CA ILE A 56 0.73 -0.05 -6.25
C ILE A 56 1.72 0.07 -5.08
N GLU A 57 1.43 0.94 -4.12
CA GLU A 57 2.25 1.13 -2.92
C GLU A 57 2.37 -0.16 -2.10
N SER A 58 1.24 -0.81 -1.81
CA SER A 58 1.18 -2.05 -1.04
C SER A 58 1.96 -3.17 -1.72
N GLU A 59 1.82 -3.31 -3.03
CA GLU A 59 2.51 -4.36 -3.77
C GLU A 59 4.01 -4.09 -3.90
N SER A 60 4.42 -2.83 -3.94
CA SER A 60 5.84 -2.49 -3.84
C SER A 60 6.46 -2.95 -2.53
N ARG A 61 5.72 -2.83 -1.44
CA ARG A 61 6.14 -3.32 -0.10
C ARG A 61 6.16 -4.85 -0.05
N THR A 62 5.21 -5.50 -0.71
CA THR A 62 5.16 -6.97 -0.84
C THR A 62 6.38 -7.48 -1.59
N ILE A 63 6.73 -6.88 -2.73
CA ILE A 63 7.94 -7.21 -3.49
C ILE A 63 9.18 -7.05 -2.61
N ARG A 64 9.33 -5.92 -1.95
CA ARG A 64 10.46 -5.69 -1.05
C ARG A 64 10.56 -6.74 0.05
N ALA A 65 9.44 -7.08 0.69
CA ALA A 65 9.42 -8.08 1.76
C ALA A 65 9.84 -9.46 1.24
N ALA A 66 9.35 -9.83 0.05
CA ALA A 66 9.74 -11.09 -0.60
C ALA A 66 11.23 -11.10 -0.94
N LEU A 67 11.74 -10.03 -1.56
CA LEU A 67 13.16 -9.91 -1.89
C LEU A 67 14.05 -9.92 -0.65
N ALA A 68 13.65 -9.21 0.41
CA ALA A 68 14.37 -9.22 1.68
C ALA A 68 14.35 -10.61 2.35
N THR A 69 13.27 -11.36 2.19
CA THR A 69 13.18 -12.74 2.68
C THR A 69 14.18 -13.65 1.98
N LEU A 70 14.33 -13.49 0.65
CA LEU A 70 15.28 -14.28 -0.15
C LEU A 70 16.75 -14.09 0.25
N LEU A 71 17.08 -13.03 1.02
CA LEU A 71 18.43 -12.82 1.58
C LEU A 71 18.80 -13.83 2.68
N ASN A 72 17.82 -14.53 3.22
CA ASN A 72 18.07 -15.49 4.30
C ASN A 72 18.58 -16.81 3.75
N PRO A 73 19.83 -17.21 4.03
CA PRO A 73 20.42 -18.44 3.52
C PRO A 73 19.89 -19.72 4.21
N ARG A 74 18.94 -19.59 5.14
CA ARG A 74 18.34 -20.73 5.85
C ARG A 74 16.97 -21.14 5.33
N LEU A 75 16.51 -20.50 4.25
CA LEU A 75 15.25 -20.84 3.62
C LEU A 75 15.38 -22.12 2.80
N ASP A 76 14.37 -22.96 2.86
CA ASP A 76 14.23 -24.07 1.93
C ASP A 76 13.70 -23.60 0.55
N MET A 77 13.85 -24.46 -0.45
CA MET A 77 13.42 -24.16 -1.82
C MET A 77 11.94 -23.85 -1.94
N ALA A 78 11.07 -24.52 -1.17
CA ALA A 78 9.63 -24.27 -1.22
C ALA A 78 9.29 -22.86 -0.71
N THR A 79 9.92 -22.44 0.37
CA THR A 79 9.79 -21.09 0.91
C THR A 79 10.35 -20.05 -0.07
N ARG A 80 11.51 -20.31 -0.70
CA ARG A 80 12.08 -19.42 -1.72
C ARG A 80 11.15 -19.29 -2.93
N GLN A 81 10.60 -20.41 -3.43
CA GLN A 81 9.63 -20.40 -4.52
C GLN A 81 8.39 -19.56 -4.18
N SER A 82 7.90 -19.66 -2.95
CA SER A 82 6.76 -18.83 -2.51
C SER A 82 7.05 -17.33 -2.55
N GLN A 83 8.33 -16.92 -2.40
CA GLN A 83 8.71 -15.51 -2.54
C GLN A 83 8.73 -15.06 -4.00
N TYR A 84 9.19 -15.92 -4.91
CA TYR A 84 9.10 -15.61 -6.35
C TYR A 84 7.65 -15.49 -6.81
N ASP A 85 6.79 -16.39 -6.34
CA ASP A 85 5.35 -16.34 -6.62
C ASP A 85 4.73 -15.07 -6.03
N ALA A 86 5.13 -14.67 -4.82
CA ALA A 86 4.67 -13.42 -4.21
C ALA A 86 5.09 -12.19 -5.03
N VAL A 87 6.33 -12.16 -5.55
CA VAL A 87 6.78 -11.09 -6.45
C VAL A 87 5.99 -11.08 -7.76
N ALA A 88 5.76 -12.25 -8.36
CA ALA A 88 5.01 -12.36 -9.60
C ALA A 88 3.57 -11.88 -9.43
N ASN A 89 2.88 -12.36 -8.39
CA ASN A 89 1.51 -11.96 -8.07
C ASN A 89 1.41 -10.46 -7.71
N ALA A 90 2.41 -9.91 -7.02
CA ALA A 90 2.45 -8.49 -6.70
C ALA A 90 2.63 -7.64 -7.97
N ARG A 91 3.46 -8.12 -8.92
CA ARG A 91 3.63 -7.47 -10.23
C ARG A 91 2.36 -7.47 -11.07
N GLU A 92 1.61 -8.55 -11.05
CA GLU A 92 0.31 -8.64 -11.72
C GLU A 92 -0.67 -7.63 -11.11
N ARG A 93 -0.84 -7.66 -9.77
CA ARG A 93 -1.79 -6.77 -9.09
C ARG A 93 -1.47 -5.30 -9.23
N TYR A 94 -0.19 -4.90 -9.09
CA TYR A 94 0.14 -3.50 -9.32
C TYR A 94 0.02 -3.11 -10.79
N GLY A 95 0.24 -4.04 -11.72
CA GLY A 95 0.04 -3.83 -13.15
C GLY A 95 -1.42 -3.51 -13.47
N GLU A 96 -2.37 -4.28 -12.93
CA GLU A 96 -3.81 -4.03 -13.07
C GLU A 96 -4.22 -2.68 -12.45
N ALA A 97 -3.69 -2.36 -11.28
CA ALA A 97 -3.94 -1.08 -10.63
C ALA A 97 -3.36 0.11 -11.43
N TRP A 98 -2.18 -0.08 -12.02
CA TRP A 98 -1.54 0.90 -12.89
C TRP A 98 -2.38 1.18 -14.13
N GLU A 99 -2.78 0.11 -14.85
CA GLU A 99 -3.63 0.20 -16.04
C GLU A 99 -4.99 0.85 -15.73
N THR A 100 -5.47 0.70 -14.50
CA THR A 100 -6.73 1.34 -14.05
C THR A 100 -6.52 2.81 -13.72
N TYR A 101 -5.41 3.17 -13.07
CA TYR A 101 -5.12 4.54 -12.64
C TYR A 101 -4.69 5.45 -13.80
N GLU A 102 -3.78 4.99 -14.65
CA GLU A 102 -3.12 5.84 -15.66
C GLU A 102 -4.09 6.58 -16.61
N PRO A 103 -5.23 5.99 -17.05
CA PRO A 103 -6.21 6.67 -17.89
C PRO A 103 -7.14 7.62 -17.13
N LEU A 104 -7.14 7.63 -15.78
CA LEU A 104 -7.99 8.53 -15.01
C LEU A 104 -7.56 9.98 -15.21
N PRO A 105 -8.50 10.94 -15.15
CA PRO A 105 -8.18 12.35 -15.23
C PRO A 105 -7.24 12.79 -14.10
N GLN A 106 -6.10 13.34 -14.47
CA GLN A 106 -5.08 13.82 -13.54
C GLN A 106 -5.03 15.35 -13.54
N THR A 107 -4.75 15.97 -12.40
CA THR A 107 -4.39 17.39 -12.32
C THR A 107 -3.01 17.64 -12.95
N GLU A 108 -2.67 18.90 -13.24
CA GLU A 108 -1.34 19.23 -13.79
C GLU A 108 -0.21 18.82 -12.84
N ASP A 109 -0.38 19.07 -11.55
CA ASP A 109 0.58 18.71 -10.50
C ASP A 109 0.69 17.20 -10.36
N GLU A 110 -0.44 16.50 -10.30
CA GLU A 110 -0.51 15.03 -10.26
C GLU A 110 0.21 14.40 -11.46
N ALA A 111 -0.09 14.87 -12.68
CA ALA A 111 0.53 14.38 -13.89
C ALA A 111 2.04 14.68 -13.96
N ALA A 112 2.51 15.75 -13.32
CA ALA A 112 3.93 16.06 -13.22
C ALA A 112 4.64 15.04 -12.31
N VAL A 113 4.13 14.81 -11.12
CA VAL A 113 4.68 13.85 -10.16
C VAL A 113 4.56 12.42 -10.69
N TRP A 114 3.46 12.08 -11.38
CA TRP A 114 3.30 10.78 -12.03
C TRP A 114 4.41 10.47 -13.02
N ARG A 115 4.79 11.43 -13.86
CA ARG A 115 5.91 11.24 -14.81
C ARG A 115 7.24 10.97 -14.08
N GLU A 116 7.48 11.65 -12.98
CA GLU A 116 8.68 11.42 -12.16
C GLU A 116 8.62 10.06 -11.46
N PHE A 117 7.44 9.69 -10.96
CA PHE A 117 7.20 8.39 -10.37
C PHE A 117 7.46 7.24 -11.36
N VAL A 118 6.96 7.34 -12.60
CA VAL A 118 7.19 6.31 -13.63
C VAL A 118 8.69 6.08 -13.85
N VAL A 119 9.49 7.15 -13.87
CA VAL A 119 10.96 7.04 -14.00
C VAL A 119 11.55 6.35 -12.77
N ALA A 120 11.18 6.80 -11.57
CA ALA A 120 11.69 6.22 -10.32
C ALA A 120 11.26 4.76 -10.14
N TRP A 121 10.04 4.41 -10.57
CA TRP A 121 9.56 3.04 -10.55
C TRP A 121 10.35 2.11 -11.47
N ASN A 122 10.66 2.59 -12.68
CA ASN A 122 11.49 1.83 -13.62
C ASN A 122 12.92 1.66 -13.08
N GLU A 123 13.52 2.72 -12.50
CA GLU A 123 14.80 2.62 -11.81
C GLU A 123 14.77 1.56 -10.70
N TRP A 124 13.71 1.53 -9.90
CA TRP A 124 13.53 0.51 -8.88
C TRP A 124 13.33 -0.90 -9.46
N ALA A 125 12.58 -1.04 -10.55
CA ALA A 125 12.41 -2.31 -11.24
C ALA A 125 13.74 -2.84 -11.79
N ASP A 126 14.57 -1.95 -12.35
CA ASP A 126 15.90 -2.29 -12.89
C ASP A 126 16.87 -2.77 -11.79
N VAL A 127 16.71 -2.28 -10.55
CA VAL A 127 17.46 -2.78 -9.40
C VAL A 127 16.91 -4.14 -8.92
N ASN A 128 15.60 -4.35 -8.93
CA ASN A 128 14.99 -5.59 -8.45
C ASN A 128 15.21 -6.79 -9.37
N ASN A 129 15.26 -6.59 -10.69
CA ASN A 129 15.46 -7.68 -11.63
C ASN A 129 16.79 -8.44 -11.43
N PRO A 130 17.94 -7.76 -11.26
CA PRO A 130 19.19 -8.42 -10.90
C PRO A 130 19.12 -9.20 -9.57
N ILE A 131 18.35 -8.72 -8.58
CA ILE A 131 18.17 -9.42 -7.32
C ILE A 131 17.51 -10.77 -7.55
N LEU A 132 16.41 -10.80 -8.31
CA LEU A 132 15.73 -12.05 -8.65
C LEU A 132 16.63 -13.02 -9.43
N THR A 133 17.35 -12.50 -10.42
CA THR A 133 18.28 -13.31 -11.23
C THR A 133 19.36 -13.95 -10.35
N ARG A 134 20.03 -13.16 -9.49
CA ARG A 134 21.04 -13.68 -8.59
C ARG A 134 20.48 -14.65 -7.55
N SER A 135 19.28 -14.38 -7.06
CA SER A 135 18.60 -15.31 -6.17
C SER A 135 18.34 -16.66 -6.83
N GLN A 136 17.96 -16.66 -8.11
CA GLN A 136 17.80 -17.88 -8.91
C GLN A 136 19.13 -18.56 -9.22
N GLU A 137 20.23 -17.80 -9.36
CA GLU A 137 21.59 -18.36 -9.47
C GLU A 137 22.00 -19.08 -8.20
N ILE A 138 21.64 -18.52 -7.03
CA ILE A 138 21.83 -19.19 -5.75
C ILE A 138 21.00 -20.48 -5.69
N ASP A 139 19.74 -20.44 -6.10
CA ASP A 139 18.87 -21.61 -6.11
C ASP A 139 19.41 -22.72 -7.02
N SER A 140 19.87 -22.34 -8.21
CA SER A 140 20.47 -23.29 -9.15
C SER A 140 21.82 -23.84 -8.71
N SER A 141 22.50 -23.18 -7.77
CA SER A 141 23.71 -23.74 -7.16
C SER A 141 23.43 -24.84 -6.13
N GLU A 142 22.19 -24.96 -5.67
CA GLU A 142 21.75 -25.83 -4.58
C GLU A 142 22.46 -25.58 -3.21
N ILE A 143 23.35 -24.60 -3.16
CA ILE A 143 24.06 -24.21 -1.95
C ILE A 143 23.31 -23.04 -1.29
N LEU A 144 22.16 -23.36 -0.66
CA LEU A 144 21.34 -22.32 -0.04
C LEU A 144 21.97 -21.69 1.19
N ASN A 145 22.80 -22.44 1.92
CA ASN A 145 23.51 -21.95 3.09
C ASN A 145 25.02 -22.19 2.93
N PRO A 146 25.70 -21.29 2.21
CA PRO A 146 27.12 -21.46 1.93
C PRO A 146 28.00 -21.44 3.19
N ASP A 147 27.63 -20.66 4.20
CA ASP A 147 28.39 -20.61 5.46
C ASP A 147 28.30 -21.93 6.21
N ALA A 148 27.12 -22.55 6.26
CA ALA A 148 26.97 -23.85 6.88
C ALA A 148 27.77 -24.91 6.15
N LEU A 149 27.79 -24.90 4.83
CA LEU A 149 28.60 -25.81 4.01
C LEU A 149 30.10 -25.60 4.28
N GLN A 150 30.56 -24.35 4.26
CA GLN A 150 31.97 -24.05 4.58
C GLN A 150 32.36 -24.55 5.97
N VAL A 151 31.51 -24.31 6.98
CA VAL A 151 31.78 -24.80 8.37
C VAL A 151 31.82 -26.31 8.40
N LEU A 152 30.92 -26.98 7.70
CA LEU A 152 30.84 -28.43 7.63
C LEU A 152 32.09 -29.02 6.97
N ILE A 153 32.48 -28.50 5.80
CA ILE A 153 33.66 -28.98 5.08
C ILE A 153 34.96 -28.73 5.90
N ARG A 154 35.08 -27.56 6.51
CA ARG A 154 36.21 -27.27 7.41
C ARG A 154 36.23 -28.19 8.63
N GLY A 155 35.06 -28.64 9.09
CA GLY A 155 34.95 -29.68 10.10
C GLY A 155 35.57 -31.00 9.61
N PHE A 156 35.23 -31.44 8.40
CA PHE A 156 35.79 -32.63 7.78
C PHE A 156 37.31 -32.53 7.60
N ILE A 157 37.79 -31.38 7.12
CA ILE A 157 39.23 -31.11 7.04
C ILE A 157 39.88 -31.29 8.42
N THR A 158 39.29 -30.69 9.44
CA THR A 158 39.79 -30.77 10.81
C THR A 158 39.84 -32.21 11.33
N ASP A 159 38.80 -33.00 11.09
CA ASP A 159 38.70 -34.38 11.49
C ASP A 159 39.83 -35.22 10.87
N HIS A 160 40.12 -35.01 9.58
CA HIS A 160 41.19 -35.69 8.87
C HIS A 160 42.57 -35.24 9.35
N TYR A 161 42.75 -33.96 9.68
CA TYR A 161 44.00 -33.50 10.33
C TYR A 161 44.21 -34.14 11.72
N ILE A 162 43.14 -34.25 12.52
CA ILE A 162 43.18 -34.91 13.82
C ILE A 162 43.59 -36.38 13.63
N LEU A 163 43.00 -37.08 12.65
CA LEU A 163 43.36 -38.46 12.36
C LEU A 163 44.82 -38.59 11.92
N MET A 164 45.32 -37.71 11.08
CA MET A 164 46.73 -37.68 10.68
C MET A 164 47.67 -37.45 11.87
N ASP A 165 47.28 -36.54 12.78
CA ASP A 165 48.03 -36.29 14.00
C ASP A 165 48.07 -37.54 14.90
N GLN A 166 46.92 -38.21 15.09
CA GLN A 166 46.81 -39.45 15.82
C GLN A 166 47.70 -40.54 15.21
N VAL A 167 47.69 -40.68 13.89
CA VAL A 167 48.61 -41.64 13.19
C VAL A 167 50.08 -41.27 13.40
N SER A 168 50.38 -39.96 13.29
CA SER A 168 51.75 -39.48 13.55
C SER A 168 52.22 -39.79 14.99
N GLN A 169 51.32 -39.53 15.96
CA GLN A 169 51.60 -39.87 17.38
C GLN A 169 51.75 -41.38 17.58
N TYR A 170 50.92 -42.19 16.95
CA TYR A 170 51.02 -43.66 16.98
C TYR A 170 52.37 -44.14 16.42
N LEU A 171 52.83 -43.62 15.30
CA LEU A 171 54.10 -43.88 14.70
C LEU A 171 55.26 -43.45 15.61
N LEU A 172 55.11 -42.35 16.35
CA LEU A 172 56.15 -41.85 17.25
C LEU A 172 56.24 -42.63 18.60
N THR A 173 55.09 -42.86 19.23
CA THR A 173 54.98 -43.34 20.59
C THR A 173 54.67 -44.83 20.69
N GLY A 174 54.07 -45.42 19.67
CA GLY A 174 53.52 -46.76 19.66
C GLY A 174 52.22 -46.93 20.48
N VAL A 175 51.59 -45.79 20.93
CA VAL A 175 50.34 -45.84 21.66
C VAL A 175 49.17 -45.91 20.63
N PRO A 176 48.42 -47.03 20.65
CA PRO A 176 47.33 -47.20 19.69
C PRO A 176 46.19 -46.27 20.00
N PHE A 177 45.41 -45.94 18.96
CA PHE A 177 44.09 -45.24 19.02
C PHE A 177 43.07 -46.04 18.23
N ASP A 178 41.79 -45.86 18.51
CA ASP A 178 40.72 -46.63 17.89
C ASP A 178 40.08 -45.90 16.70
N GLY A 179 39.65 -46.65 15.70
CA GLY A 179 38.89 -46.16 14.53
C GLY A 179 39.75 -45.53 13.43
N GLY A 180 39.13 -44.93 12.47
CA GLY A 180 39.73 -44.18 11.37
C GLY A 180 40.03 -44.98 10.09
N GLU A 181 39.81 -46.30 10.05
CA GLU A 181 40.13 -47.18 8.92
C GLU A 181 38.96 -47.30 7.92
N ASP A 182 37.73 -47.05 8.41
CA ASP A 182 36.55 -47.17 7.59
C ASP A 182 36.15 -45.76 7.04
N PRO A 183 36.29 -45.54 5.74
CA PRO A 183 35.93 -44.27 5.12
C PRO A 183 34.46 -43.97 5.28
N ALA A 184 33.56 -44.97 5.33
CA ALA A 184 32.14 -44.78 5.51
C ALA A 184 31.74 -44.41 6.94
N ALA A 185 32.62 -44.69 7.93
CA ALA A 185 32.35 -44.33 9.32
C ALA A 185 32.81 -42.94 9.72
N CYS A 186 33.66 -42.30 8.92
CA CYS A 186 34.04 -40.90 9.17
C CYS A 186 32.89 -39.93 8.91
N ASN A 187 32.91 -38.73 9.53
CA ASN A 187 31.86 -37.73 9.38
C ASN A 187 31.63 -37.34 7.92
N PHE A 188 32.70 -37.23 7.12
CA PHE A 188 32.57 -36.93 5.68
C PHE A 188 31.95 -38.10 4.91
N GLY A 189 32.40 -39.35 5.16
CA GLY A 189 31.85 -40.52 4.47
C GLY A 189 30.36 -40.73 4.76
N GLN A 190 29.95 -40.52 6.02
CA GLN A 190 28.51 -40.54 6.37
C GLN A 190 27.74 -39.46 5.68
N TRP A 191 28.24 -38.22 5.65
CA TRP A 191 27.60 -37.13 4.96
C TRP A 191 27.51 -37.37 3.43
N MET A 192 28.57 -37.82 2.83
CA MET A 192 28.63 -38.10 1.39
C MET A 192 27.65 -39.18 0.95
N ALA A 193 27.40 -40.18 1.81
CA ALA A 193 26.51 -41.30 1.50
C ALA A 193 25.04 -40.86 1.32
N ASP A 194 24.62 -39.77 2.01
CA ASP A 194 23.25 -39.23 1.99
C ASP A 194 23.13 -37.95 1.20
N PHE A 195 24.24 -37.37 0.69
CA PHE A 195 24.24 -36.10 0.02
C PHE A 195 24.13 -36.27 -1.51
N GLU A 196 23.03 -35.74 -2.06
CA GLU A 196 22.78 -35.71 -3.50
C GLU A 196 22.72 -34.24 -3.95
N THR A 197 23.31 -33.94 -5.09
CA THR A 197 23.31 -32.58 -5.67
C THR A 197 23.39 -32.63 -7.20
N GLU A 198 22.76 -31.68 -7.87
CA GLU A 198 22.92 -31.40 -9.29
C GLU A 198 24.00 -30.30 -9.56
N ASN A 199 24.56 -29.68 -8.50
CA ASN A 199 25.63 -28.72 -8.64
C ASN A 199 26.85 -29.38 -9.32
N GLU A 200 27.27 -28.85 -10.46
CA GLU A 200 28.33 -29.46 -11.29
C GLU A 200 29.67 -29.62 -10.51
N VAL A 201 30.05 -28.56 -9.78
CA VAL A 201 31.33 -28.55 -9.02
C VAL A 201 31.27 -29.58 -7.87
N LEU A 202 30.22 -29.55 -7.10
CA LEU A 202 30.08 -30.50 -5.99
C LEU A 202 29.98 -31.93 -6.50
N ASN A 203 29.23 -32.16 -7.58
CA ASN A 203 29.09 -33.49 -8.17
C ASN A 203 30.38 -34.01 -8.75
N GLU A 204 31.20 -33.16 -9.37
CA GLU A 204 32.55 -33.53 -9.85
C GLU A 204 33.42 -33.92 -8.70
N VAL A 205 33.46 -33.12 -7.62
CA VAL A 205 34.25 -33.41 -6.40
C VAL A 205 33.79 -34.71 -5.73
N LEU A 206 32.45 -34.86 -5.54
CA LEU A 206 31.91 -36.08 -4.91
C LEU A 206 32.13 -37.35 -5.77
N THR A 207 32.40 -37.18 -7.05
CA THR A 207 32.77 -38.28 -7.94
C THR A 207 34.26 -38.59 -7.87
N SER A 208 35.11 -37.56 -7.70
CA SER A 208 36.59 -37.70 -7.72
C SER A 208 37.17 -38.08 -6.33
N ILE A 209 36.61 -37.52 -5.28
CA ILE A 209 37.16 -37.60 -3.92
C ILE A 209 37.22 -39.03 -3.31
N PRO A 210 36.23 -39.93 -3.57
CA PRO A 210 36.18 -41.24 -2.93
C PRO A 210 37.46 -42.03 -3.11
N GLN A 211 38.09 -42.02 -4.29
CA GLN A 211 39.31 -42.79 -4.54
C GLN A 211 40.47 -42.38 -3.60
N PHE A 212 40.60 -41.09 -3.31
CA PHE A 212 41.67 -40.56 -2.43
C PHE A 212 41.29 -40.71 -0.95
N HIS A 213 40.02 -40.48 -0.65
CA HIS A 213 39.47 -40.57 0.69
C HIS A 213 39.50 -42.02 1.23
N ASP A 214 39.09 -42.97 0.39
CA ASP A 214 39.08 -44.38 0.74
C ASP A 214 40.53 -44.88 0.96
N GLU A 215 41.44 -44.53 0.05
CA GLU A 215 42.84 -44.89 0.16
C GLU A 215 43.50 -44.23 1.38
N PHE A 216 43.14 -43.00 1.72
CA PHE A 216 43.57 -42.36 2.94
C PHE A 216 43.19 -43.16 4.20
N HIS A 217 41.94 -43.61 4.30
CA HIS A 217 41.44 -44.38 5.41
C HIS A 217 41.96 -45.82 5.43
N TYR A 218 41.95 -46.51 4.29
CA TYR A 218 42.48 -47.90 4.22
C TYR A 218 43.95 -47.98 4.53
N THR A 219 44.74 -46.98 4.14
CA THR A 219 46.17 -46.91 4.44
C THR A 219 46.44 -46.96 5.95
N LEU A 220 45.49 -46.47 6.78
CA LEU A 220 45.62 -46.56 8.26
C LEU A 220 45.66 -47.99 8.74
N GLY A 221 44.82 -48.88 8.18
CA GLY A 221 44.86 -50.33 8.49
C GLY A 221 46.24 -50.96 8.15
N ASP A 222 46.78 -50.58 6.99
CA ASP A 222 48.08 -51.02 6.56
C ASP A 222 49.22 -50.48 7.48
N ILE A 223 49.11 -49.23 7.91
CA ILE A 223 50.02 -48.62 8.87
C ILE A 223 49.97 -49.38 10.20
N ARG A 224 48.77 -49.67 10.71
CA ARG A 224 48.63 -50.48 11.97
C ARG A 224 49.24 -51.85 11.84
N ASN A 225 48.93 -52.57 10.75
CA ASN A 225 49.51 -53.88 10.47
C ASN A 225 51.03 -53.83 10.42
N ALA A 226 51.58 -52.77 9.78
CA ALA A 226 53.04 -52.61 9.70
C ALA A 226 53.67 -52.29 11.07
N VAL A 227 53.02 -51.45 11.90
CA VAL A 227 53.53 -51.17 13.29
C VAL A 227 53.42 -52.37 14.15
N GLU A 228 52.35 -53.15 14.13
CA GLU A 228 52.18 -54.41 14.88
C GLU A 228 53.18 -55.49 14.46
N ALA A 229 53.50 -55.51 13.15
CA ALA A 229 54.54 -56.38 12.63
C ALA A 229 55.97 -55.90 13.00
N GLY A 230 56.14 -54.78 13.69
CA GLY A 230 57.46 -54.21 14.05
C GLY A 230 58.16 -53.49 12.89
N ASN A 231 57.50 -53.33 11.74
CA ASN A 231 58.07 -52.69 10.55
C ASN A 231 57.76 -51.19 10.48
N ARG A 232 58.42 -50.44 11.33
CA ARG A 232 58.17 -48.99 11.51
C ARG A 232 58.54 -48.17 10.28
N ASP A 233 59.61 -48.59 9.57
CA ASP A 233 60.01 -47.89 8.32
C ASP A 233 58.94 -48.00 7.22
N GLN A 234 58.31 -49.17 7.11
CA GLN A 234 57.17 -49.37 6.18
C GLN A 234 55.98 -48.56 6.61
N ALA A 235 55.65 -48.54 7.91
CA ALA A 235 54.55 -47.74 8.42
C ALA A 235 54.78 -46.25 8.16
N LEU A 236 55.96 -45.74 8.37
CA LEU A 236 56.37 -44.37 8.10
C LEU A 236 56.29 -44.07 6.57
N ALA A 237 56.76 -45.04 5.74
CA ALA A 237 56.68 -44.91 4.30
C ALA A 237 55.16 -44.81 3.77
N LEU A 238 54.29 -45.66 4.32
CA LEU A 238 52.86 -45.62 4.05
C LEU A 238 52.26 -44.30 4.46
N PHE A 239 52.55 -43.82 5.64
CA PHE A 239 52.07 -42.51 6.11
C PHE A 239 52.58 -41.39 5.20
N THR A 240 53.86 -41.36 4.89
CA THR A 240 54.48 -40.22 4.17
C THR A 240 54.16 -40.23 2.67
N ASN A 241 54.13 -41.42 2.05
CA ASN A 241 54.09 -41.55 0.59
C ASN A 241 52.72 -41.96 0.05
N VAL A 242 51.79 -42.40 0.92
CA VAL A 242 50.43 -42.81 0.54
C VAL A 242 49.38 -41.99 1.28
N MET A 243 49.34 -42.15 2.63
CA MET A 243 48.27 -41.49 3.41
C MET A 243 48.30 -39.97 3.29
N LYS A 244 49.47 -39.34 3.49
CA LYS A 244 49.59 -37.88 3.44
C LYS A 244 49.30 -37.30 2.03
N PRO A 245 49.83 -37.85 0.90
CA PRO A 245 49.45 -37.36 -0.41
C PRO A 245 47.97 -37.53 -0.73
N ASN A 246 47.33 -38.61 -0.27
CA ASN A 246 45.89 -38.79 -0.45
C ASN A 246 45.09 -37.79 0.40
N ALA A 247 45.52 -37.50 1.64
CA ALA A 247 44.96 -36.44 2.44
C ALA A 247 45.09 -35.08 1.76
N GLU A 248 46.25 -34.75 1.20
CA GLU A 248 46.46 -33.49 0.46
C GLU A 248 45.48 -33.39 -0.74
N ARG A 249 45.26 -34.50 -1.46
CA ARG A 249 44.27 -34.56 -2.54
C ARG A 249 42.82 -34.37 -2.03
N VAL A 250 42.46 -35.03 -0.95
CA VAL A 250 41.16 -34.86 -0.30
C VAL A 250 40.96 -33.40 0.12
N PHE A 251 42.00 -32.74 0.64
CA PHE A 251 41.91 -31.32 1.03
C PHE A 251 41.83 -30.39 -0.20
N GLU A 252 42.53 -30.66 -1.30
CA GLU A 252 42.38 -29.94 -2.56
C GLU A 252 40.96 -30.03 -3.07
N GLU A 253 40.31 -31.20 -3.01
CA GLU A 253 38.91 -31.38 -3.40
C GLU A 253 37.94 -30.67 -2.42
N PHE A 254 38.22 -30.71 -1.13
CA PHE A 254 37.45 -29.92 -0.15
C PHE A 254 37.55 -28.40 -0.38
N ASP A 255 38.72 -27.93 -0.77
CA ASP A 255 38.93 -26.52 -1.09
C ASP A 255 38.08 -26.11 -2.28
N LEU A 256 37.87 -26.98 -3.28
CA LEU A 256 36.94 -26.68 -4.41
C LEU A 256 35.49 -26.51 -3.91
N ILE A 257 35.04 -27.34 -2.96
CA ILE A 257 33.70 -27.16 -2.35
C ILE A 257 33.65 -25.83 -1.57
N VAL A 258 34.70 -25.50 -0.82
CA VAL A 258 34.78 -24.25 -0.07
C VAL A 258 34.78 -23.05 -1.03
N ASP A 259 35.53 -23.14 -2.12
CA ASP A 259 35.59 -22.08 -3.15
C ASP A 259 34.22 -21.89 -3.80
N GLU A 260 33.50 -22.96 -4.14
CA GLU A 260 32.16 -22.88 -4.66
C GLU A 260 31.18 -22.28 -3.63
N ALA A 261 31.28 -22.68 -2.37
CA ALA A 261 30.50 -22.07 -1.30
C ALA A 261 30.84 -20.57 -1.11
N MET A 262 32.14 -20.19 -1.22
CA MET A 262 32.52 -18.77 -1.20
C MET A 262 32.00 -17.99 -2.39
N ARG A 263 31.95 -18.61 -3.58
CA ARG A 263 31.30 -18.01 -4.77
C ARG A 263 29.83 -17.70 -4.47
N VAL A 264 29.11 -18.64 -3.86
CA VAL A 264 27.71 -18.43 -3.46
C VAL A 264 27.58 -17.40 -2.34
N THR A 265 28.53 -17.39 -1.37
CA THR A 265 28.60 -16.31 -0.36
C THR A 265 28.70 -14.94 -1.04
N SER A 266 29.55 -14.82 -2.05
CA SER A 266 29.71 -13.58 -2.83
C SER A 266 28.42 -13.19 -3.59
N LEU A 267 27.62 -14.17 -4.03
CA LEU A 267 26.28 -13.89 -4.60
C LEU A 267 25.36 -13.32 -3.52
N TYR A 268 25.33 -13.89 -2.33
CA TYR A 268 24.55 -13.34 -1.20
C TYR A 268 25.02 -11.94 -0.80
N ASP A 269 26.32 -11.70 -0.74
CA ASP A 269 26.87 -10.39 -0.42
C ASP A 269 26.42 -9.33 -1.44
N SER A 270 26.54 -9.66 -2.74
CA SER A 270 26.05 -8.78 -3.80
C SER A 270 24.53 -8.60 -3.77
N LEU A 271 23.80 -9.66 -3.46
CA LEU A 271 22.35 -9.63 -3.32
C LEU A 271 21.93 -8.73 -2.15
N ASN A 272 22.65 -8.83 -1.02
CA ASN A 272 22.45 -7.96 0.14
C ASN A 272 22.70 -6.49 -0.19
N GLU A 273 23.79 -6.17 -0.88
CA GLU A 273 24.12 -4.80 -1.29
C GLU A 273 23.01 -4.22 -2.17
N PHE A 274 22.62 -4.94 -3.22
CA PHE A 274 21.54 -4.51 -4.11
C PHE A 274 20.19 -4.37 -3.39
N ALA A 275 19.83 -5.33 -2.55
CA ALA A 275 18.52 -5.33 -1.88
C ALA A 275 18.42 -4.31 -0.76
N LEU A 276 19.48 -4.16 0.05
CA LEU A 276 19.44 -3.35 1.27
C LEU A 276 19.91 -1.90 1.06
N VAL A 277 20.71 -1.64 0.04
CA VAL A 277 21.23 -0.30 -0.24
C VAL A 277 20.50 0.28 -1.45
N ASP A 278 20.76 -0.25 -2.64
CA ASP A 278 20.27 0.31 -3.88
C ASP A 278 18.75 0.15 -4.02
N GLY A 279 18.23 -1.04 -3.71
CA GLY A 279 16.80 -1.34 -3.79
C GLY A 279 15.98 -0.54 -2.80
N VAL A 280 16.50 -0.33 -1.58
CA VAL A 280 15.83 0.50 -0.58
C VAL A 280 15.81 1.96 -0.99
N ALA A 281 16.92 2.49 -1.51
CA ALA A 281 17.01 3.88 -1.95
C ALA A 281 16.08 4.16 -3.13
N ALA A 282 16.11 3.29 -4.14
CA ALA A 282 15.26 3.41 -5.32
C ALA A 282 13.77 3.27 -4.97
N GLN A 283 13.42 2.29 -4.12
CA GLN A 283 12.05 2.13 -3.64
C GLN A 283 11.56 3.35 -2.86
N ASN A 284 12.34 3.84 -1.91
CA ASN A 284 11.94 4.98 -1.10
C ASN A 284 11.66 6.22 -1.96
N ARG A 285 12.44 6.40 -3.04
CA ARG A 285 12.19 7.47 -4.01
C ARG A 285 10.86 7.26 -4.74
N ALA A 286 10.61 6.07 -5.27
CA ALA A 286 9.38 5.75 -5.98
C ALA A 286 8.16 5.84 -5.04
N VAL A 287 8.25 5.25 -3.84
CA VAL A 287 7.16 5.31 -2.84
C VAL A 287 6.91 6.73 -2.36
N GLY A 288 7.96 7.54 -2.17
CA GLY A 288 7.80 8.95 -1.79
C GLY A 288 7.02 9.76 -2.83
N LEU A 289 7.30 9.56 -4.11
CA LEU A 289 6.54 10.18 -5.20
C LEU A 289 5.10 9.65 -5.27
N LEU A 290 4.91 8.36 -5.01
CA LEU A 290 3.59 7.75 -4.98
C LEU A 290 2.74 8.29 -3.81
N GLU A 291 3.35 8.45 -2.64
CA GLU A 291 2.71 9.10 -1.47
C GLU A 291 2.33 10.56 -1.77
N GLU A 292 3.19 11.29 -2.51
CA GLU A 292 2.90 12.65 -2.95
C GLU A 292 1.69 12.69 -3.91
N ILE A 293 1.61 11.77 -4.87
CA ILE A 293 0.45 11.66 -5.78
C ILE A 293 -0.82 11.34 -4.99
N ILE A 294 -0.74 10.42 -4.03
CA ILE A 294 -1.86 10.06 -3.15
C ILE A 294 -2.30 11.30 -2.36
N GLN A 295 -1.36 12.05 -1.79
CA GLN A 295 -1.67 13.27 -1.06
C GLN A 295 -2.35 14.32 -1.94
N ILE A 296 -1.88 14.51 -3.17
CA ILE A 296 -2.53 15.42 -4.14
C ILE A 296 -3.98 14.99 -4.37
N ASN A 297 -4.22 13.69 -4.58
CA ASN A 297 -5.57 13.17 -4.77
C ASN A 297 -6.45 13.32 -3.53
N ASP A 298 -5.90 13.09 -2.33
CA ASP A 298 -6.59 13.31 -1.05
C ASP A 298 -6.96 14.79 -0.89
N GLU A 299 -6.03 15.72 -1.15
CA GLU A 299 -6.26 17.16 -1.05
C GLU A 299 -7.31 17.63 -2.07
N VAL A 300 -7.27 17.14 -3.32
CA VAL A 300 -8.26 17.45 -4.34
C VAL A 300 -9.63 16.90 -3.95
N ALA A 301 -9.68 15.68 -3.41
CA ALA A 301 -10.92 15.09 -2.93
C ALA A 301 -11.51 15.88 -1.75
N GLU A 302 -10.70 16.25 -0.77
CA GLU A 302 -11.12 17.09 0.36
C GLU A 302 -11.61 18.46 -0.11
N GLN A 303 -10.92 19.05 -1.07
CA GLN A 303 -11.30 20.34 -1.64
C GLN A 303 -12.61 20.24 -2.45
N ALA A 304 -12.81 19.15 -3.18
CA ALA A 304 -14.06 18.88 -3.87
C ALA A 304 -15.22 18.69 -2.88
N VAL A 305 -15.01 17.96 -1.78
CA VAL A 305 -16.00 17.80 -0.70
C VAL A 305 -16.34 19.16 -0.05
N ALA A 306 -15.32 19.96 0.28
CA ALA A 306 -15.52 21.27 0.88
C ALA A 306 -16.28 22.22 -0.08
N THR A 307 -15.90 22.23 -1.36
CA THR A 307 -16.55 23.04 -2.38
C THR A 307 -17.99 22.58 -2.60
N ALA A 308 -18.23 21.25 -2.64
CA ALA A 308 -19.56 20.68 -2.72
C ALA A 308 -20.45 21.10 -1.55
N ALA A 309 -19.91 21.10 -0.32
CA ALA A 309 -20.61 21.55 0.87
C ALA A 309 -20.96 23.03 0.81
N ASP A 310 -20.03 23.87 0.36
CA ASP A 310 -20.24 25.31 0.19
C ASP A 310 -21.27 25.61 -0.92
N ASP A 311 -21.16 24.92 -2.04
CA ASP A 311 -22.11 25.07 -3.15
C ASP A 311 -23.51 24.59 -2.74
N ALA A 312 -23.61 23.47 -2.02
CA ALA A 312 -24.85 22.98 -1.43
C ALA A 312 -25.48 24.02 -0.49
N ALA A 313 -24.67 24.60 0.41
CA ALA A 313 -25.14 25.62 1.35
C ALA A 313 -25.57 26.90 0.63
N ARG A 314 -24.86 27.31 -0.43
CA ARG A 314 -25.23 28.46 -1.27
C ARG A 314 -26.54 28.21 -2.00
N VAL A 315 -26.67 27.07 -2.69
CA VAL A 315 -27.88 26.70 -3.43
C VAL A 315 -29.05 26.57 -2.47
N GLN A 316 -28.86 25.95 -1.32
CA GLN A 316 -29.89 25.86 -0.27
C GLN A 316 -30.32 27.27 0.23
N SER A 317 -29.33 28.12 0.50
CA SER A 317 -29.58 29.49 0.96
C SER A 317 -30.35 30.32 -0.11
N LEU A 318 -29.91 30.27 -1.37
CA LEU A 318 -30.53 30.92 -2.48
C LEU A 318 -31.96 30.42 -2.72
N ALA A 319 -32.15 29.09 -2.62
CA ALA A 319 -33.47 28.48 -2.74
C ALA A 319 -34.42 28.92 -1.61
N LEU A 320 -33.90 28.94 -0.36
CA LEU A 320 -34.66 29.42 0.81
C LEU A 320 -35.00 30.91 0.69
N ILE A 321 -34.04 31.75 0.32
CA ILE A 321 -34.28 33.19 0.12
C ILE A 321 -35.26 33.38 -1.02
N GLY A 322 -35.07 32.68 -2.14
CA GLY A 322 -35.98 32.75 -3.28
C GLY A 322 -37.42 32.32 -2.92
N MET A 323 -37.52 31.24 -2.11
CA MET A 323 -38.82 30.77 -1.60
C MET A 323 -39.47 31.79 -0.67
N ILE A 324 -38.73 32.39 0.26
CA ILE A 324 -39.22 33.43 1.16
C ILE A 324 -39.65 34.65 0.36
N VAL A 325 -38.85 35.10 -0.61
CA VAL A 325 -39.17 36.22 -1.48
C VAL A 325 -40.46 35.93 -2.29
N ALA A 326 -40.54 34.72 -2.86
CA ALA A 326 -41.74 34.32 -3.59
C ALA A 326 -42.99 34.31 -2.73
N VAL A 327 -42.88 33.80 -1.50
CA VAL A 327 -44.00 33.83 -0.53
C VAL A 327 -44.35 35.24 -0.13
N VAL A 328 -43.36 36.09 0.19
CA VAL A 328 -43.63 37.48 0.55
C VAL A 328 -44.29 38.25 -0.63
N VAL A 329 -43.74 38.07 -1.85
CA VAL A 329 -44.34 38.70 -3.05
C VAL A 329 -45.75 38.17 -3.29
N ALA A 330 -45.98 36.86 -3.12
CA ALA A 330 -47.32 36.27 -3.27
C ALA A 330 -48.30 36.84 -2.23
N ILE A 331 -47.86 36.98 -0.97
CA ILE A 331 -48.67 37.60 0.08
C ILE A 331 -48.96 39.08 -0.22
N VAL A 332 -47.92 39.84 -0.58
CA VAL A 332 -48.06 41.24 -0.92
C VAL A 332 -49.01 41.44 -2.12
N LEU A 333 -48.80 40.65 -3.18
CA LEU A 333 -49.70 40.66 -4.35
C LEU A 333 -51.10 40.23 -3.95
N GLY A 334 -51.25 39.18 -3.13
CA GLY A 334 -52.53 38.74 -2.60
C GLY A 334 -53.26 39.84 -1.81
N VAL A 335 -52.53 40.52 -0.91
CA VAL A 335 -53.10 41.64 -0.13
C VAL A 335 -53.46 42.83 -1.01
N VAL A 336 -52.56 43.19 -1.94
CA VAL A 336 -52.79 44.30 -2.87
C VAL A 336 -53.92 44.00 -3.81
N LEU A 337 -53.97 42.78 -4.35
CA LEU A 337 -55.09 42.33 -5.21
C LEU A 337 -56.40 42.23 -4.42
N THR A 338 -56.35 41.65 -3.20
CA THR A 338 -57.48 41.53 -2.31
C THR A 338 -58.04 42.90 -1.99
N ARG A 339 -57.18 43.84 -1.54
CA ARG A 339 -57.64 45.21 -1.24
C ARG A 339 -58.09 45.95 -2.46
N GLY A 340 -57.40 45.76 -3.59
CA GLY A 340 -57.78 46.42 -4.86
C GLY A 340 -59.01 45.86 -5.52
N ILE A 341 -59.36 44.60 -5.20
CA ILE A 341 -60.50 43.88 -5.75
C ILE A 341 -61.62 43.79 -4.72
N THR A 342 -61.33 43.29 -3.52
CA THR A 342 -62.34 42.95 -2.51
C THR A 342 -62.99 44.19 -1.91
N GLY A 343 -62.23 45.27 -1.70
CA GLY A 343 -62.76 46.49 -1.17
C GLY A 343 -63.81 47.12 -2.10
N PRO A 344 -63.46 47.38 -3.38
CA PRO A 344 -64.42 47.87 -4.36
C PRO A 344 -65.61 46.93 -4.67
N VAL A 345 -65.33 45.59 -4.63
CA VAL A 345 -66.35 44.54 -4.79
C VAL A 345 -67.32 44.55 -3.59
N ALA A 346 -66.73 44.59 -2.35
CA ALA A 346 -67.56 44.66 -1.15
C ALA A 346 -68.46 45.93 -1.11
N MET A 347 -67.89 47.03 -1.56
CA MET A 347 -68.71 48.23 -1.73
C MET A 347 -69.85 48.04 -2.80
N GLY A 348 -69.50 47.29 -3.89
CA GLY A 348 -70.49 46.89 -4.90
C GLY A 348 -71.58 45.96 -4.36
N VAL A 349 -71.12 44.94 -3.52
CA VAL A 349 -72.01 44.00 -2.88
C VAL A 349 -72.94 44.73 -1.86
N ALA A 350 -72.30 45.51 -0.96
CA ALA A 350 -73.12 46.32 -0.01
C ALA A 350 -74.06 47.29 -0.71
N PHE A 351 -73.62 47.76 -1.87
CA PHE A 351 -74.51 48.56 -2.72
C PHE A 351 -75.66 47.69 -3.31
N ALA A 352 -75.36 46.52 -3.84
CA ALA A 352 -76.34 45.57 -4.37
C ALA A 352 -77.29 45.03 -3.28
N GLU A 353 -76.77 44.74 -2.06
CA GLU A 353 -77.58 44.34 -0.88
C GLU A 353 -78.54 45.47 -0.48
N ARG A 354 -78.08 46.72 -0.44
CA ARG A 354 -78.93 47.87 -0.19
C ARG A 354 -79.96 48.04 -1.29
N MET A 355 -79.56 47.70 -2.51
CA MET A 355 -80.53 47.72 -3.62
C MET A 355 -81.57 46.60 -3.56
N ALA A 356 -81.13 45.37 -3.06
CA ALA A 356 -82.02 44.23 -2.82
C ALA A 356 -83.02 44.52 -1.66
N GLU A 357 -82.60 45.30 -0.67
CA GLU A 357 -83.41 45.78 0.42
C GLU A 357 -84.26 46.99 0.02
N GLY A 358 -84.12 47.46 -1.24
CA GLY A 358 -84.97 48.53 -1.78
C GLY A 358 -84.40 49.94 -1.60
N ASP A 359 -83.26 50.12 -0.98
CA ASP A 359 -82.54 51.41 -0.87
C ASP A 359 -81.68 51.70 -2.10
N MET A 360 -82.27 52.35 -3.07
CA MET A 360 -81.63 52.77 -4.33
C MET A 360 -80.95 54.13 -4.23
N THR A 361 -80.81 54.70 -3.04
CA THR A 361 -80.27 56.06 -2.85
C THR A 361 -78.77 56.14 -2.65
N GLY A 362 -78.09 55.00 -2.47
CA GLY A 362 -76.65 54.92 -2.24
C GLY A 362 -75.85 55.21 -3.51
N SER A 363 -74.81 56.07 -3.46
CA SER A 363 -73.79 56.17 -4.50
C SER A 363 -72.74 55.13 -4.36
N LEU A 364 -72.39 54.41 -5.43
CA LEU A 364 -71.25 53.48 -5.45
C LEU A 364 -69.99 54.27 -5.86
N ASP A 365 -69.17 54.68 -4.85
CA ASP A 365 -67.94 55.48 -5.06
C ASP A 365 -66.75 54.63 -5.51
N VAL A 366 -66.93 53.81 -6.53
CA VAL A 366 -65.86 53.00 -7.16
C VAL A 366 -65.53 53.64 -8.50
N TYR A 367 -64.41 54.44 -8.52
CA TYR A 367 -63.86 55.06 -9.71
C TYR A 367 -62.61 54.37 -10.20
N GLN A 368 -62.75 53.15 -10.76
CA GLN A 368 -61.68 52.44 -11.42
C GLN A 368 -61.93 52.39 -12.93
N LYS A 369 -60.84 52.40 -13.74
CA LYS A 369 -60.94 52.27 -15.20
C LYS A 369 -60.76 50.84 -15.69
N ASP A 370 -60.79 49.91 -14.77
CA ASP A 370 -60.66 48.46 -15.01
C ASP A 370 -62.07 47.80 -15.07
N GLU A 371 -62.12 46.51 -15.15
CA GLU A 371 -63.33 45.72 -15.25
C GLU A 371 -64.26 45.91 -14.02
N ILE A 372 -63.61 46.20 -12.86
CA ILE A 372 -64.35 46.45 -11.60
C ILE A 372 -65.03 47.81 -11.66
N GLY A 373 -64.37 48.80 -12.27
CA GLY A 373 -64.98 50.08 -12.55
C GLY A 373 -66.15 49.92 -13.53
N ARG A 374 -65.96 49.11 -14.57
CA ARG A 374 -67.03 48.74 -15.53
C ARG A 374 -68.13 47.94 -14.84
N LEU A 375 -67.79 47.05 -13.89
CA LEU A 375 -68.73 46.32 -13.07
C LEU A 375 -69.52 47.28 -12.16
N ALA A 376 -68.83 48.24 -11.54
CA ALA A 376 -69.47 49.28 -10.75
C ALA A 376 -70.38 50.14 -11.63
N ASP A 377 -69.96 50.40 -12.90
CA ASP A 377 -70.79 51.07 -13.88
C ASP A 377 -72.01 50.20 -14.34
N ALA A 378 -71.77 48.89 -14.48
CA ALA A 378 -72.81 47.91 -14.81
C ALA A 378 -73.74 47.60 -13.63
N LEU A 379 -73.23 47.55 -12.37
CA LEU A 379 -74.04 47.41 -11.17
C LEU A 379 -74.96 48.60 -10.91
N ARG A 380 -74.54 49.75 -11.34
CA ARG A 380 -75.44 50.92 -11.43
C ARG A 380 -76.57 50.70 -12.40
N GLY A 381 -76.41 49.80 -13.34
CA GLY A 381 -77.39 49.53 -14.35
C GLY A 381 -78.20 48.25 -14.30
N MET A 382 -77.72 47.23 -13.62
CA MET A 382 -78.34 45.90 -13.64
C MET A 382 -78.05 45.01 -12.47
N VAL A 383 -79.05 44.64 -11.69
CA VAL A 383 -79.03 43.70 -10.57
C VAL A 383 -78.88 42.23 -11.03
N GLU A 384 -79.19 41.90 -12.25
CA GLU A 384 -79.33 40.51 -12.72
C GLU A 384 -78.03 39.76 -12.95
N ARG A 385 -76.87 40.44 -13.03
CA ARG A 385 -75.59 39.74 -13.30
C ARG A 385 -74.75 39.42 -12.08
N LEU A 386 -75.17 39.91 -10.90
CA LEU A 386 -74.31 39.73 -9.67
C LEU A 386 -74.17 38.29 -9.23
N SER A 387 -75.23 37.49 -9.47
CA SER A 387 -75.22 36.08 -9.05
C SER A 387 -74.14 35.21 -9.77
N GLY A 388 -73.90 35.54 -11.08
CA GLY A 388 -72.91 34.85 -11.88
C GLY A 388 -71.47 35.16 -11.45
N VAL A 389 -71.19 36.45 -11.18
CA VAL A 389 -69.85 36.92 -10.81
C VAL A 389 -69.43 36.38 -9.44
N ILE A 390 -70.40 36.29 -8.50
CA ILE A 390 -70.14 35.74 -7.16
C ILE A 390 -69.82 34.23 -7.25
N SER A 391 -70.53 33.50 -8.12
CA SER A 391 -70.30 32.09 -8.37
C SER A 391 -68.91 31.86 -8.97
N ASP A 392 -68.44 32.69 -9.90
CA ASP A 392 -67.13 32.56 -10.54
C ASP A 392 -65.97 32.90 -9.59
N VAL A 393 -66.17 33.92 -8.70
CA VAL A 393 -65.23 34.29 -7.69
C VAL A 393 -65.06 33.14 -6.62
N GLN A 394 -66.23 32.51 -6.32
CA GLN A 394 -66.23 31.40 -5.37
C GLN A 394 -65.53 30.14 -5.94
N ALA A 395 -65.73 29.87 -7.23
CA ALA A 395 -65.05 28.82 -7.95
C ALA A 395 -63.53 29.05 -8.05
N ALA A 396 -63.11 30.33 -8.32
CA ALA A 396 -61.70 30.71 -8.35
C ALA A 396 -61.03 30.57 -6.96
N ALA A 397 -61.76 30.95 -5.91
CA ALA A 397 -61.24 30.78 -4.53
C ALA A 397 -61.11 29.30 -4.14
N GLN A 398 -62.05 28.44 -4.58
CA GLN A 398 -61.92 26.98 -4.35
C GLN A 398 -60.73 26.35 -5.10
N ASN A 399 -60.51 26.81 -6.35
CA ASN A 399 -59.36 26.35 -7.13
C ASN A 399 -58.02 26.80 -6.52
N VAL A 400 -57.97 28.02 -5.94
CA VAL A 400 -56.79 28.52 -5.21
C VAL A 400 -56.55 27.72 -3.93
N THR A 401 -57.63 27.34 -3.22
CA THR A 401 -57.52 26.52 -2.03
C THR A 401 -56.99 25.12 -2.34
N ALA A 402 -57.51 24.50 -3.41
CA ALA A 402 -57.05 23.19 -3.85
C ALA A 402 -55.57 23.23 -4.34
N GLY A 403 -55.17 24.29 -5.07
CA GLY A 403 -53.77 24.47 -5.49
C GLY A 403 -52.79 24.74 -4.31
N SER A 404 -53.30 25.38 -3.24
CA SER A 404 -52.51 25.62 -2.03
C SER A 404 -52.31 24.34 -1.21
N GLU A 405 -53.31 23.47 -1.18
CA GLU A 405 -53.16 22.13 -0.54
C GLU A 405 -52.18 21.24 -1.28
N GLU A 406 -52.21 21.28 -2.63
CA GLU A 406 -51.26 20.51 -3.44
C GLU A 406 -49.84 21.04 -3.29
N MET A 407 -49.68 22.37 -3.21
CA MET A 407 -48.35 22.99 -2.95
C MET A 407 -47.83 22.67 -1.55
N SER A 408 -48.73 22.61 -0.55
CA SER A 408 -48.34 22.20 0.83
C SER A 408 -47.87 20.75 0.85
N SER A 409 -48.57 19.87 0.14
CA SER A 409 -48.16 18.46 0.02
C SER A 409 -46.80 18.30 -0.66
N THR A 410 -46.57 19.05 -1.73
CA THR A 410 -45.26 19.02 -2.44
C THR A 410 -44.13 19.60 -1.60
N ALA A 411 -44.42 20.62 -0.78
CA ALA A 411 -43.45 21.18 0.16
C ALA A 411 -43.07 20.19 1.27
N GLU A 412 -44.04 19.41 1.71
CA GLU A 412 -43.82 18.36 2.74
C GLU A 412 -42.96 17.21 2.18
N GLU A 413 -43.25 16.76 0.95
CA GLU A 413 -42.40 15.74 0.28
C GLU A 413 -40.97 16.25 0.02
N MET A 414 -40.80 17.52 -0.35
CA MET A 414 -39.48 18.13 -0.53
C MET A 414 -38.72 18.23 0.79
N SER A 415 -39.42 18.58 1.89
CA SER A 415 -38.83 18.59 3.22
C SER A 415 -38.40 17.21 3.68
N GLN A 416 -39.20 16.20 3.36
CA GLN A 416 -38.88 14.81 3.62
C GLN A 416 -37.62 14.39 2.87
N GLY A 417 -37.58 14.68 1.57
CA GLY A 417 -36.42 14.37 0.73
C GLY A 417 -35.12 15.08 1.17
N ALA A 418 -35.26 16.35 1.61
CA ALA A 418 -34.14 17.09 2.15
C ALA A 418 -33.60 16.48 3.45
N THR A 419 -34.51 15.96 4.28
CA THR A 419 -34.14 15.28 5.54
C THR A 419 -33.42 13.95 5.27
N GLU A 420 -33.89 13.19 4.28
CA GLU A 420 -33.20 11.95 3.85
C GLU A 420 -31.84 12.21 3.24
N GLN A 421 -31.70 13.30 2.45
CA GLN A 421 -30.39 13.71 1.92
C GLN A 421 -29.44 14.15 3.02
N ALA A 422 -29.91 14.89 4.01
CA ALA A 422 -29.09 15.27 5.17
C ALA A 422 -28.62 14.04 5.95
N ALA A 423 -29.51 13.07 6.18
CA ALA A 423 -29.14 11.83 6.85
C ALA A 423 -28.10 11.01 6.07
N SER A 424 -28.25 10.96 4.74
CA SER A 424 -27.28 10.29 3.87
C SER A 424 -25.92 10.99 3.84
N ALA A 425 -25.93 12.32 3.92
CA ALA A 425 -24.71 13.12 4.01
C ALA A 425 -23.98 12.93 5.36
N GLU A 426 -24.75 12.83 6.46
CA GLU A 426 -24.18 12.52 7.77
C GLU A 426 -23.60 11.11 7.82
N GLU A 427 -24.28 10.12 7.22
CA GLU A 427 -23.78 8.75 7.14
C GLU A 427 -22.50 8.68 6.31
N ALA A 428 -22.47 9.38 5.17
CA ALA A 428 -21.27 9.50 4.34
C ALA A 428 -20.11 10.19 5.11
N SER A 429 -20.42 11.26 5.84
CA SER A 429 -19.44 11.96 6.68
C SER A 429 -18.90 11.07 7.78
N SER A 430 -19.79 10.34 8.45
CA SER A 430 -19.40 9.36 9.50
C SER A 430 -18.52 8.25 8.93
N SER A 431 -18.86 7.74 7.74
CA SER A 431 -18.04 6.74 7.04
C SER A 431 -16.65 7.29 6.65
N MET A 432 -16.60 8.57 6.26
CA MET A 432 -15.33 9.24 5.96
C MET A 432 -14.48 9.48 7.22
N GLU A 433 -15.14 9.80 8.35
CA GLU A 433 -14.43 9.92 9.64
C GLU A 433 -13.87 8.57 10.10
N GLU A 434 -14.66 7.50 9.95
CA GLU A 434 -14.20 6.16 10.26
C GLU A 434 -13.04 5.74 9.34
N MET A 435 -13.16 6.05 8.04
CA MET A 435 -12.10 5.80 7.07
C MET A 435 -10.83 6.62 7.41
N ALA A 436 -11.00 7.89 7.75
CA ALA A 436 -9.89 8.75 8.18
C ALA A 436 -9.23 8.25 9.48
N SER A 437 -10.04 7.70 10.39
CA SER A 437 -9.54 7.06 11.61
C SER A 437 -8.72 5.80 11.30
N ASN A 438 -9.25 4.96 10.40
CA ASN A 438 -8.55 3.75 9.95
C ASN A 438 -7.25 4.07 9.22
N ILE A 439 -7.27 5.13 8.38
CA ILE A 439 -6.05 5.60 7.70
C ILE A 439 -4.99 6.07 8.70
N ARG A 440 -5.41 6.83 9.74
CA ARG A 440 -4.48 7.26 10.80
C ARG A 440 -3.92 6.06 11.58
N GLN A 441 -4.79 5.13 11.94
CA GLN A 441 -4.36 3.92 12.61
C GLN A 441 -3.37 3.10 11.76
N ASN A 442 -3.63 3.00 10.45
CA ASN A 442 -2.72 2.33 9.53
C ASN A 442 -1.38 3.08 9.38
N ALA A 443 -1.43 4.42 9.37
CA ALA A 443 -0.23 5.23 9.36
C ALA A 443 0.60 5.04 10.64
N ASP A 444 -0.08 5.02 11.80
CA ASP A 444 0.57 4.76 13.08
C ASP A 444 1.17 3.34 13.15
N ASN A 445 0.43 2.35 12.67
CA ASN A 445 0.93 0.98 12.57
C ASN A 445 2.14 0.88 11.64
N SER A 446 2.12 1.64 10.53
CA SER A 446 3.23 1.70 9.58
C SER A 446 4.47 2.34 10.21
N LEU A 447 4.27 3.45 10.94
CA LEU A 447 5.33 4.10 11.71
C LEU A 447 5.89 3.20 12.82
N GLN A 448 5.01 2.42 13.46
CA GLN A 448 5.44 1.45 14.45
C GLN A 448 6.25 0.31 13.81
N THR A 449 5.79 -0.14 12.64
CA THR A 449 6.51 -1.17 11.87
C THR A 449 7.87 -0.65 11.39
N GLU A 450 7.91 0.59 10.92
CA GLU A 450 9.17 1.27 10.57
C GLU A 450 10.15 1.33 11.74
N LYS A 451 9.64 1.72 12.93
CA LYS A 451 10.47 1.75 14.14
C LYS A 451 11.00 0.35 14.51
N ILE A 452 10.14 -0.67 14.37
CA ILE A 452 10.56 -2.05 14.61
C ILE A 452 11.63 -2.48 13.60
N ALA A 453 11.42 -2.14 12.33
CA ALA A 453 12.38 -2.45 11.28
C ALA A 453 13.71 -1.70 11.47
N GLN A 454 13.63 -0.42 11.85
CA GLN A 454 14.82 0.37 12.20
C GLN A 454 15.55 -0.19 13.42
N LYS A 455 14.78 -0.61 14.42
CA LYS A 455 15.37 -1.25 15.59
C LYS A 455 16.03 -2.58 15.23
N ALA A 456 15.33 -3.41 14.44
CA ALA A 456 15.90 -4.67 13.98
C ALA A 456 17.16 -4.48 13.11
N ALA A 457 17.17 -3.43 12.28
CA ALA A 457 18.37 -3.05 11.52
C ALA A 457 19.52 -2.59 12.44
N SER A 458 19.17 -1.82 13.48
CA SER A 458 20.14 -1.38 14.49
C SER A 458 20.69 -2.57 15.29
N ASP A 459 19.81 -3.46 15.72
CA ASP A 459 20.18 -4.64 16.47
C ASP A 459 21.05 -5.60 15.61
N ALA A 460 20.71 -5.69 14.30
CA ALA A 460 21.50 -6.46 13.33
C ALA A 460 22.87 -5.80 13.07
N GLN A 461 22.91 -4.48 13.02
CA GLN A 461 24.14 -3.71 12.90
C GLN A 461 25.03 -3.95 14.12
N GLU A 462 24.46 -3.81 15.31
CA GLU A 462 25.15 -4.03 16.57
C GLU A 462 25.64 -5.48 16.68
N GLY A 463 24.77 -6.43 16.26
CA GLY A 463 25.17 -7.84 16.16
C GLY A 463 26.31 -8.06 15.16
N GLY A 464 26.25 -7.36 14.01
CA GLY A 464 27.31 -7.39 13.01
C GLY A 464 28.65 -6.82 13.53
N GLU A 465 28.55 -5.73 14.27
CA GLU A 465 29.75 -5.13 14.93
C GLU A 465 30.33 -6.06 15.98
N ALA A 466 29.47 -6.67 16.81
CA ALA A 466 29.92 -7.66 17.82
C ALA A 466 30.55 -8.89 17.17
N VAL A 467 29.99 -9.34 16.03
CA VAL A 467 30.60 -10.42 15.25
C VAL A 467 31.94 -9.97 14.64
N ALA A 468 31.96 -8.76 14.07
CA ALA A 468 33.21 -8.21 13.53
C ALA A 468 34.31 -8.06 14.62
N GLU A 469 33.90 -7.61 15.80
CA GLU A 469 34.79 -7.51 16.95
C GLU A 469 35.28 -8.89 17.40
N THR A 470 34.34 -9.85 17.41
CA THR A 470 34.68 -11.26 17.71
C THR A 470 35.66 -11.85 16.69
N VAL A 471 35.40 -11.57 15.39
CA VAL A 471 36.30 -11.98 14.30
C VAL A 471 37.65 -11.29 14.41
N SER A 472 37.66 -10.02 14.81
CA SER A 472 38.89 -9.26 15.04
C SER A 472 39.68 -9.87 16.22
N ALA A 473 38.96 -10.15 17.31
CA ALA A 473 39.59 -10.82 18.47
C ALA A 473 40.10 -12.20 18.11
N MET A 474 39.35 -12.96 17.28
CA MET A 474 39.82 -14.26 16.78
C MET A 474 41.04 -14.13 15.87
N LYS A 475 41.11 -13.07 15.05
CA LYS A 475 42.33 -12.79 14.27
C LYS A 475 43.52 -12.46 15.16
N GLU A 476 43.29 -11.64 16.20
CA GLU A 476 44.35 -11.34 17.16
C GLU A 476 44.83 -12.60 17.94
N ILE A 477 43.86 -13.46 18.27
CA ILE A 477 44.17 -14.77 18.88
C ILE A 477 44.98 -15.62 17.90
N ALA A 478 44.54 -15.67 16.62
CA ALA A 478 45.25 -16.42 15.60
C ALA A 478 46.68 -15.89 15.37
N GLU A 479 46.83 -14.56 15.39
CA GLU A 479 48.14 -13.92 15.29
C GLU A 479 49.00 -14.21 16.51
N LYS A 480 48.40 -14.19 17.70
CA LYS A 480 49.11 -14.56 18.94
C LYS A 480 49.47 -16.05 18.95
N ILE A 481 48.58 -16.91 18.44
CA ILE A 481 48.87 -18.33 18.28
C ILE A 481 50.03 -18.53 17.30
N SER A 482 50.01 -17.79 16.16
CA SER A 482 51.11 -17.82 15.20
C SER A 482 52.44 -17.39 15.82
N ILE A 483 52.42 -16.38 16.69
CA ILE A 483 53.59 -15.94 17.42
C ILE A 483 54.05 -17.02 18.43
N ILE A 484 53.08 -17.66 19.11
CA ILE A 484 53.37 -18.76 20.03
C ILE A 484 53.97 -19.95 19.28
N GLU A 485 53.42 -20.25 18.08
CA GLU A 485 53.97 -21.31 17.24
C GLU A 485 55.39 -20.96 16.77
N GLU A 486 55.66 -19.72 16.42
CA GLU A 486 56.99 -19.24 16.07
C GLU A 486 57.95 -19.31 17.27
N ILE A 487 57.46 -18.91 18.45
CA ILE A 487 58.22 -19.02 19.71
C ILE A 487 58.50 -20.49 20.03
N ALA A 488 57.46 -21.35 19.90
CA ALA A 488 57.63 -22.79 20.14
C ALA A 488 58.66 -23.41 19.18
N ARG A 489 58.60 -23.00 17.90
CA ARG A 489 59.54 -23.43 16.88
C ARG A 489 60.95 -22.92 17.16
N ASN A 490 61.06 -21.67 17.59
CA ASN A 490 62.39 -21.11 18.00
C ASN A 490 62.91 -21.73 19.26
N THR A 491 62.02 -22.04 20.23
CA THR A 491 62.34 -22.71 21.45
C THR A 491 62.81 -24.16 21.18
N ASN A 492 62.10 -24.83 20.24
CA ASN A 492 62.48 -26.17 19.81
C ASN A 492 63.86 -26.17 19.10
N LEU A 493 64.10 -25.13 18.25
CA LEU A 493 65.39 -24.94 17.59
C LEU A 493 66.53 -24.66 18.66
N LEU A 494 66.19 -23.84 19.66
CA LEU A 494 67.11 -23.57 20.76
C LEU A 494 67.41 -24.83 21.59
N ALA A 495 66.37 -25.62 21.92
CA ALA A 495 66.49 -26.90 22.60
C ALA A 495 67.27 -27.89 21.79
N LEU A 496 67.06 -27.96 20.48
CA LEU A 496 67.83 -28.81 19.57
C LEU A 496 69.30 -28.38 19.50
N ASN A 497 69.53 -27.09 19.41
CA ASN A 497 70.88 -26.54 19.43
C ASN A 497 71.60 -26.82 20.77
N ALA A 498 70.82 -26.64 21.87
CA ALA A 498 71.39 -27.00 23.21
C ALA A 498 71.66 -28.51 23.34
N ALA A 499 70.78 -29.34 22.77
CA ALA A 499 70.99 -30.80 22.78
C ALA A 499 72.18 -31.20 21.88
N ILE A 500 72.38 -30.53 20.77
CA ILE A 500 73.53 -30.73 19.89
C ILE A 500 74.80 -30.30 20.60
N GLU A 501 74.78 -29.18 21.30
CA GLU A 501 76.00 -28.71 22.02
C GLU A 501 76.27 -29.54 23.28
N ALA A 502 75.24 -30.05 23.96
CA ALA A 502 75.35 -31.00 25.05
C ALA A 502 75.88 -32.40 24.60
N ALA A 503 75.66 -32.77 23.35
CA ALA A 503 76.23 -33.99 22.76
C ALA A 503 77.64 -33.80 22.22
N ARG A 504 78.13 -32.56 22.19
CA ARG A 504 79.41 -32.16 21.68
C ARG A 504 80.44 -31.96 22.81
N ALA A 505 79.96 -31.84 24.08
CA ALA A 505 80.72 -31.79 25.31
C ALA A 505 80.86 -33.21 25.92
#